data_4e4f590e8faf94b3ea75c466dbe299c9
#
_entry.id   4e4f590e8faf94b3ea75c466dbe299c9
#
_cell.length_a   1.000
_cell.length_b   1.000
_cell.length_c   1.000
_cell.angle_alpha   90.00
_cell.angle_beta   90.00
_cell.angle_gamma   90.00
#
_symmetry.space_group_name_H-M   'P 1'
#
loop_
_entity.id
_entity.type
_entity.pdbx_description
1 polymer ?
#
loop_
_entity_poly.entity_id
_entity_poly.type
_entity_poly.pdbx_seq_one_letter_code
_entity_poly.pdbx_strand_id
1 'polypeptide(L)'
;MNQSEREVLLAEFEDGRTDLVFDLSQAGLPASYRNRNGVSLLETCAYFGDVSAIRFLLSNGESLQSLGANFGLNGASFHGHWRLCKFLLERGANVNEPLADTKETPLHAALCKTDRLVYDRVLEVLLAYGANPNLATADGVETGGFMRDCRTKGETALHRAAAFGESDTIQLLLNAGAQVDARDANGDTPLSWASWYLRPASILRQLCYNDFRIRPHYQGMRANLLGKPHSKP
;
A
#
# COMPACT_ATOMS: atom_id res chain seq x y z
N MET A 1 0.03 12.98 -38.37
CA MET A 1 1.22 12.69 -37.55
C MET A 1 2.09 11.68 -38.31
N ASN A 2 3.36 11.95 -38.48
CA ASN A 2 4.29 11.02 -39.11
C ASN A 2 4.76 9.94 -38.10
N GLN A 3 5.45 8.89 -38.58
CA GLN A 3 5.88 7.77 -37.74
C GLN A 3 6.86 8.19 -36.64
N SER A 4 7.77 9.13 -36.94
CA SER A 4 8.77 9.65 -35.96
C SER A 4 8.08 10.43 -34.83
N GLU A 5 7.10 11.27 -35.16
CA GLU A 5 6.31 12.02 -34.16
C GLU A 5 5.56 11.06 -33.23
N ARG A 6 4.98 9.98 -33.76
CA ARG A 6 4.27 8.98 -32.94
C ARG A 6 5.21 8.20 -32.02
N GLU A 7 6.42 7.90 -32.47
CA GLU A 7 7.43 7.22 -31.63
C GLU A 7 7.88 8.11 -30.46
N VAL A 8 8.01 9.43 -30.69
CA VAL A 8 8.32 10.39 -29.61
C VAL A 8 7.19 10.44 -28.59
N LEU A 9 5.94 10.58 -29.04
CA LEU A 9 4.77 10.60 -28.12
C LEU A 9 4.64 9.31 -27.31
N LEU A 10 4.93 8.16 -27.92
CA LEU A 10 4.93 6.87 -27.22
C LEU A 10 6.01 6.82 -26.12
N ALA A 11 7.21 7.31 -26.40
CA ALA A 11 8.28 7.36 -25.41
C ALA A 11 7.91 8.27 -24.23
N GLU A 12 7.38 9.47 -24.51
CA GLU A 12 6.90 10.37 -23.46
C GLU A 12 5.72 9.76 -22.63
N PHE A 13 4.82 9.05 -23.31
CA PHE A 13 3.72 8.33 -22.64
C PHE A 13 4.26 7.25 -21.70
N GLU A 14 5.23 6.48 -22.14
CA GLU A 14 5.87 5.43 -21.34
C GLU A 14 6.64 6.00 -20.14
N ASP A 15 7.16 7.23 -20.26
CA ASP A 15 7.81 7.99 -19.18
C ASP A 15 6.82 8.68 -18.22
N GLY A 16 5.51 8.49 -18.42
CA GLY A 16 4.47 8.95 -17.48
C GLY A 16 3.58 10.09 -17.97
N ARG A 17 3.74 10.57 -19.20
CA ARG A 17 2.83 11.51 -19.83
C ARG A 17 1.56 10.78 -20.33
N THR A 18 0.82 10.19 -19.38
CA THR A 18 -0.37 9.38 -19.67
C THR A 18 -1.52 10.18 -20.31
N ASP A 19 -1.49 11.51 -20.19
CA ASP A 19 -2.36 12.43 -20.90
C ASP A 19 -2.24 12.31 -22.44
N LEU A 20 -1.08 11.91 -22.95
CA LEU A 20 -0.86 11.72 -24.38
C LEU A 20 -1.64 10.53 -24.99
N VAL A 21 -2.31 9.71 -24.19
CA VAL A 21 -3.17 8.63 -24.69
C VAL A 21 -4.26 9.14 -25.62
N PHE A 22 -4.76 10.36 -25.41
CA PHE A 22 -5.76 10.99 -26.27
C PHE A 22 -5.19 11.33 -27.63
N ASP A 23 -3.98 11.92 -27.69
CA ASP A 23 -3.30 12.28 -28.94
C ASP A 23 -2.88 11.04 -29.72
N LEU A 24 -2.35 10.03 -29.04
CA LEU A 24 -1.99 8.74 -29.61
C LEU A 24 -3.21 8.03 -30.25
N SER A 25 -4.36 8.07 -29.58
CA SER A 25 -5.60 7.55 -30.13
C SER A 25 -6.10 8.31 -31.35
N GLN A 26 -6.05 9.64 -31.33
CA GLN A 26 -6.37 10.47 -32.50
C GLN A 26 -5.43 10.21 -33.67
N ALA A 27 -4.18 9.86 -33.40
CA ALA A 27 -3.21 9.46 -34.40
C ALA A 27 -3.39 8.02 -34.90
N GLY A 28 -4.50 7.35 -34.54
CA GLY A 28 -4.85 6.03 -35.00
C GLY A 28 -4.18 4.87 -34.24
N LEU A 29 -3.59 5.13 -33.08
CA LEU A 29 -3.09 4.05 -32.23
C LEU A 29 -4.28 3.36 -31.55
N PRO A 30 -4.45 2.03 -31.69
CA PRO A 30 -5.57 1.33 -31.06
C PRO A 30 -5.41 1.31 -29.54
N ALA A 31 -6.52 1.36 -28.81
CA ALA A 31 -6.53 1.26 -27.33
C ALA A 31 -5.83 -0.02 -26.83
N SER A 32 -5.92 -1.11 -27.62
CA SER A 32 -5.30 -2.41 -27.34
C SER A 32 -3.80 -2.48 -27.65
N TYR A 33 -3.18 -1.36 -28.02
CA TYR A 33 -1.74 -1.36 -28.33
C TYR A 33 -0.91 -1.85 -27.12
N ARG A 34 0.11 -2.67 -27.45
CA ARG A 34 1.13 -3.09 -26.50
C ARG A 34 2.51 -2.70 -27.04
N ASN A 35 3.36 -2.22 -26.17
CA ASN A 35 4.72 -1.87 -26.53
C ASN A 35 5.60 -3.11 -26.77
N ARG A 36 6.88 -2.91 -27.11
CA ARG A 36 7.85 -3.97 -27.39
C ARG A 36 8.05 -4.94 -26.23
N ASN A 37 7.76 -4.51 -24.99
CA ASN A 37 7.84 -5.33 -23.78
C ASN A 37 6.50 -6.01 -23.44
N GLY A 38 5.47 -5.86 -24.30
CA GLY A 38 4.14 -6.42 -24.11
C GLY A 38 3.26 -5.62 -23.15
N VAL A 39 3.71 -4.47 -22.63
CA VAL A 39 2.94 -3.61 -21.72
C VAL A 39 1.89 -2.83 -22.51
N SER A 40 0.64 -2.87 -22.08
CA SER A 40 -0.47 -2.14 -22.69
C SER A 40 -0.52 -0.69 -22.26
N LEU A 41 -1.24 0.16 -23.04
CA LEU A 41 -1.53 1.54 -22.64
C LEU A 41 -2.27 1.57 -21.29
N LEU A 42 -3.19 0.63 -21.07
CA LEU A 42 -3.97 0.54 -19.83
C LEU A 42 -3.10 0.21 -18.62
N GLU A 43 -2.14 -0.73 -18.76
CA GLU A 43 -1.18 -1.07 -17.69
C GLU A 43 -0.28 0.13 -17.36
N THR A 44 0.19 0.89 -18.36
CA THR A 44 0.96 2.12 -18.13
C THR A 44 0.14 3.17 -17.41
N CYS A 45 -1.11 3.43 -17.83
CA CYS A 45 -2.01 4.36 -17.13
C CYS A 45 -2.30 3.93 -15.68
N ALA A 46 -2.44 2.63 -15.44
CA ALA A 46 -2.64 2.10 -14.09
C ALA A 46 -1.39 2.25 -13.21
N TYR A 47 -0.20 2.03 -13.77
CA TYR A 47 1.07 2.23 -13.07
C TYR A 47 1.25 3.68 -12.59
N PHE A 48 0.85 4.67 -13.40
CA PHE A 48 0.89 6.09 -13.03
C PHE A 48 -0.38 6.58 -12.31
N GLY A 49 -1.42 5.75 -12.20
CA GLY A 49 -2.65 6.07 -11.47
C GLY A 49 -3.59 7.05 -12.18
N ASP A 50 -3.50 7.17 -13.50
CA ASP A 50 -4.33 8.07 -14.30
C ASP A 50 -5.71 7.47 -14.59
N VAL A 51 -6.67 7.78 -13.73
CA VAL A 51 -8.06 7.34 -13.88
C VAL A 51 -8.73 7.91 -15.13
N SER A 52 -8.34 9.10 -15.60
CA SER A 52 -8.94 9.73 -16.78
C SER A 52 -8.56 8.98 -18.05
N ALA A 53 -7.26 8.69 -18.20
CA ALA A 53 -6.74 7.89 -19.28
C ALA A 53 -7.31 6.45 -19.27
N ILE A 54 -7.42 5.83 -18.09
CA ILE A 54 -8.04 4.51 -17.92
C ILE A 54 -9.49 4.54 -18.41
N ARG A 55 -10.31 5.51 -17.97
CA ARG A 55 -11.72 5.63 -18.41
C ARG A 55 -11.83 5.78 -19.92
N PHE A 56 -10.95 6.55 -20.53
CA PHE A 56 -10.89 6.73 -21.97
C PHE A 56 -10.60 5.40 -22.68
N LEU A 57 -9.58 4.66 -22.24
CA LEU A 57 -9.24 3.35 -22.82
C LEU A 57 -10.38 2.35 -22.68
N LEU A 58 -11.05 2.31 -21.53
CA LEU A 58 -12.21 1.45 -21.33
C LEU A 58 -13.37 1.82 -22.26
N SER A 59 -13.59 3.11 -22.54
CA SER A 59 -14.63 3.54 -23.52
C SER A 59 -14.26 3.20 -24.97
N ASN A 60 -12.99 2.89 -25.23
CA ASN A 60 -12.46 2.48 -26.52
C ASN A 60 -12.19 0.95 -26.62
N GLY A 61 -12.84 0.16 -25.76
CA GLY A 61 -12.86 -1.30 -25.89
C GLY A 61 -11.89 -2.05 -25.00
N GLU A 62 -11.07 -1.37 -24.18
CA GLU A 62 -10.25 -2.04 -23.19
C GLU A 62 -11.08 -2.54 -22.00
N SER A 63 -10.51 -3.46 -21.24
CA SER A 63 -11.17 -4.10 -20.09
C SER A 63 -10.27 -4.07 -18.86
N LEU A 64 -10.85 -3.82 -17.67
CA LEU A 64 -10.12 -3.89 -16.41
C LEU A 64 -9.53 -5.28 -16.12
N GLN A 65 -10.10 -6.35 -16.68
CA GLN A 65 -9.58 -7.69 -16.57
C GLN A 65 -8.16 -7.84 -17.14
N SER A 66 -7.77 -6.98 -18.10
CA SER A 66 -6.42 -6.98 -18.66
C SER A 66 -5.35 -6.49 -17.69
N LEU A 67 -5.74 -5.82 -16.60
CA LEU A 67 -4.83 -5.46 -15.50
C LEU A 67 -4.51 -6.64 -14.56
N GLY A 68 -5.02 -7.82 -14.86
CA GLY A 68 -4.78 -9.03 -14.10
C GLY A 68 -5.69 -9.20 -12.88
N ALA A 69 -5.21 -9.98 -11.92
CA ALA A 69 -5.98 -10.33 -10.74
C ALA A 69 -6.43 -9.07 -9.98
N ASN A 70 -7.72 -9.07 -9.58
CA ASN A 70 -8.34 -7.99 -8.81
C ASN A 70 -8.11 -6.59 -9.43
N PHE A 71 -8.05 -6.50 -10.76
CA PHE A 71 -7.81 -5.29 -11.54
C PHE A 71 -6.55 -4.52 -11.13
N GLY A 72 -5.56 -5.20 -10.54
CA GLY A 72 -4.32 -4.57 -10.08
C GLY A 72 -4.46 -3.71 -8.81
N LEU A 73 -5.52 -3.90 -8.00
CA LEU A 73 -5.77 -3.09 -6.79
C LEU A 73 -4.60 -3.10 -5.80
N ASN A 74 -3.90 -4.23 -5.62
CA ASN A 74 -2.72 -4.31 -4.76
C ASN A 74 -1.59 -3.39 -5.27
N GLY A 75 -1.35 -3.36 -6.58
CA GLY A 75 -0.39 -2.46 -7.21
C GLY A 75 -0.77 -0.98 -7.04
N ALA A 76 -2.04 -0.63 -7.29
CA ALA A 76 -2.54 0.73 -7.08
C ALA A 76 -2.38 1.18 -5.62
N SER A 77 -2.61 0.28 -4.66
CA SER A 77 -2.42 0.54 -3.23
C SER A 77 -0.94 0.73 -2.87
N PHE A 78 -0.07 -0.11 -3.44
CA PHE A 78 1.39 -0.03 -3.26
C PHE A 78 1.99 1.27 -3.80
N HIS A 79 1.47 1.77 -4.92
CA HIS A 79 1.91 3.05 -5.52
C HIS A 79 1.24 4.29 -4.93
N GLY A 80 0.29 4.15 -4.00
CA GLY A 80 -0.35 5.27 -3.35
C GLY A 80 -1.47 5.94 -4.16
N HIS A 81 -1.98 5.27 -5.19
CA HIS A 81 -2.96 5.81 -6.13
C HIS A 81 -4.39 5.73 -5.59
N TRP A 82 -4.71 6.48 -4.53
CA TRP A 82 -6.00 6.40 -3.84
C TRP A 82 -7.23 6.63 -4.76
N ARG A 83 -7.11 7.51 -5.77
CA ARG A 83 -8.18 7.72 -6.77
C ARG A 83 -8.40 6.50 -7.63
N LEU A 84 -7.32 5.83 -8.03
CA LEU A 84 -7.40 4.59 -8.78
C LEU A 84 -7.96 3.46 -7.89
N CYS A 85 -7.51 3.33 -6.65
CA CYS A 85 -8.08 2.35 -5.71
C CYS A 85 -9.60 2.52 -5.59
N LYS A 86 -10.07 3.76 -5.36
CA LYS A 86 -11.51 4.05 -5.31
C LYS A 86 -12.22 3.65 -6.60
N PHE A 87 -11.68 4.02 -7.75
CA PHE A 87 -12.26 3.68 -9.06
C PHE A 87 -12.37 2.17 -9.28
N LEU A 88 -11.32 1.39 -8.93
CA LEU A 88 -11.32 -0.05 -9.08
C LEU A 88 -12.34 -0.73 -8.14
N LEU A 89 -12.45 -0.25 -6.89
CA LEU A 89 -13.43 -0.74 -5.92
C LEU A 89 -14.87 -0.46 -6.37
N GLU A 90 -15.16 0.72 -6.93
CA GLU A 90 -16.44 1.07 -7.54
C GLU A 90 -16.79 0.16 -8.74
N ARG A 91 -15.80 -0.49 -9.35
CA ARG A 91 -15.94 -1.43 -10.48
C ARG A 91 -15.93 -2.90 -10.06
N GLY A 92 -15.96 -3.18 -8.76
CA GLY A 92 -16.11 -4.52 -8.23
C GLY A 92 -14.81 -5.21 -7.85
N ALA A 93 -13.69 -4.48 -7.74
CA ALA A 93 -12.49 -5.05 -7.14
C ALA A 93 -12.78 -5.48 -5.68
N ASN A 94 -12.23 -6.62 -5.27
CA ASN A 94 -12.37 -7.11 -3.91
C ASN A 94 -11.30 -6.47 -3.00
N VAL A 95 -11.72 -5.64 -2.06
CA VAL A 95 -10.84 -4.92 -1.14
C VAL A 95 -10.00 -5.86 -0.24
N ASN A 96 -10.46 -7.08 -0.04
CA ASN A 96 -9.82 -8.09 0.82
C ASN A 96 -9.10 -9.20 0.03
N GLU A 97 -9.00 -9.08 -1.32
CA GLU A 97 -8.34 -10.11 -2.14
C GLU A 97 -6.86 -10.19 -1.81
N PRO A 98 -6.38 -11.35 -1.30
CA PRO A 98 -4.97 -11.52 -0.99
C PRO A 98 -4.18 -11.91 -2.24
N LEU A 99 -2.90 -11.55 -2.29
CA LEU A 99 -1.95 -12.14 -3.24
C LEU A 99 -1.85 -13.65 -3.01
N ALA A 100 -1.65 -14.40 -4.09
CA ALA A 100 -1.72 -15.86 -4.05
C ALA A 100 -0.62 -16.49 -3.15
N ASP A 101 0.55 -15.90 -3.14
CA ASP A 101 1.76 -16.37 -2.45
C ASP A 101 1.89 -15.78 -1.03
N THR A 102 2.05 -14.48 -0.94
CA THR A 102 2.33 -13.78 0.33
C THR A 102 1.09 -13.58 1.21
N LYS A 103 -0.12 -13.77 0.67
CA LYS A 103 -1.39 -13.40 1.31
C LYS A 103 -1.49 -11.92 1.70
N GLU A 104 -0.64 -11.08 1.13
CA GLU A 104 -0.75 -9.63 1.29
C GLU A 104 -2.02 -9.12 0.63
N THR A 105 -2.81 -8.35 1.37
CA THR A 105 -4.01 -7.66 0.87
C THR A 105 -3.66 -6.25 0.38
N PRO A 106 -4.57 -5.54 -0.32
CA PRO A 106 -4.37 -4.12 -0.65
C PRO A 106 -4.02 -3.25 0.58
N LEU A 107 -4.55 -3.60 1.76
CA LEU A 107 -4.25 -2.88 3.00
C LEU A 107 -2.78 -3.08 3.44
N HIS A 108 -2.23 -4.30 3.29
CA HIS A 108 -0.80 -4.55 3.52
C HIS A 108 0.07 -3.80 2.52
N ALA A 109 -0.32 -3.78 1.24
CA ALA A 109 0.41 -3.08 0.19
C ALA A 109 0.51 -1.57 0.46
N ALA A 110 -0.56 -0.93 0.95
CA ALA A 110 -0.56 0.48 1.33
C ALA A 110 0.35 0.81 2.53
N LEU A 111 0.81 -0.18 3.28
CA LEU A 111 1.67 -0.02 4.45
C LEU A 111 3.16 -0.36 4.18
N CYS A 112 3.54 -0.51 2.92
CA CYS A 112 4.89 -0.84 2.51
C CYS A 112 5.82 0.37 2.35
N LYS A 113 5.30 1.59 2.42
CA LYS A 113 6.05 2.84 2.16
C LYS A 113 6.04 3.76 3.38
N THR A 114 7.03 4.65 3.45
CA THR A 114 7.21 5.60 4.56
C THR A 114 6.59 6.97 4.33
N ASP A 115 6.30 7.36 3.09
CA ASP A 115 5.57 8.59 2.77
C ASP A 115 4.08 8.40 3.09
N ARG A 116 3.69 8.78 4.32
CA ARG A 116 2.38 8.42 4.88
C ARG A 116 1.21 9.25 4.38
N LEU A 117 1.42 10.51 4.00
CA LEU A 117 0.31 11.41 3.65
C LEU A 117 -0.54 10.88 2.48
N VAL A 118 0.11 10.36 1.43
CA VAL A 118 -0.57 9.76 0.27
C VAL A 118 -1.17 8.41 0.64
N TYR A 119 -0.43 7.59 1.40
CA TYR A 119 -0.84 6.24 1.76
C TYR A 119 -1.96 6.21 2.79
N ASP A 120 -2.05 7.20 3.68
CA ASP A 120 -3.18 7.30 4.60
C ASP A 120 -4.49 7.57 3.85
N ARG A 121 -4.43 8.29 2.72
CA ARG A 121 -5.58 8.40 1.80
C ARG A 121 -5.98 7.06 1.16
N VAL A 122 -5.00 6.22 0.82
CA VAL A 122 -5.28 4.86 0.35
C VAL A 122 -5.95 4.04 1.45
N LEU A 123 -5.43 4.08 2.68
CA LEU A 123 -6.01 3.39 3.83
C LEU A 123 -7.46 3.83 4.10
N GLU A 124 -7.72 5.15 4.09
CA GLU A 124 -9.08 5.69 4.25
C GLU A 124 -10.04 5.10 3.21
N VAL A 125 -9.62 5.06 1.93
CA VAL A 125 -10.43 4.49 0.85
C VAL A 125 -10.66 2.99 1.07
N LEU A 126 -9.60 2.21 1.31
CA LEU A 126 -9.72 0.76 1.49
C LEU A 126 -10.62 0.42 2.69
N LEU A 127 -10.43 1.10 3.82
CA LEU A 127 -11.23 0.89 5.04
C LEU A 127 -12.70 1.30 4.83
N ALA A 128 -12.97 2.39 4.10
CA ALA A 128 -14.33 2.80 3.76
C ALA A 128 -15.07 1.77 2.88
N TYR A 129 -14.33 0.98 2.09
CA TYR A 129 -14.87 -0.13 1.29
C TYR A 129 -14.81 -1.50 2.02
N GLY A 130 -14.58 -1.50 3.33
CA GLY A 130 -14.66 -2.70 4.15
C GLY A 130 -13.39 -3.56 4.17
N ALA A 131 -12.22 -2.95 3.99
CA ALA A 131 -10.96 -3.68 4.21
C ALA A 131 -10.89 -4.22 5.63
N ASN A 132 -10.59 -5.50 5.76
CA ASN A 132 -10.44 -6.15 7.06
C ASN A 132 -8.99 -6.00 7.56
N PRO A 133 -8.74 -5.21 8.62
CA PRO A 133 -7.40 -4.96 9.12
C PRO A 133 -6.76 -6.17 9.84
N ASN A 134 -7.55 -7.23 10.07
CA ASN A 134 -7.13 -8.41 10.82
C ASN A 134 -6.70 -9.58 9.94
N LEU A 135 -6.75 -9.44 8.62
CA LEU A 135 -6.16 -10.43 7.73
C LEU A 135 -4.64 -10.46 7.93
N ALA A 136 -4.09 -11.68 8.00
CA ALA A 136 -2.66 -11.90 8.15
C ALA A 136 -2.03 -12.33 6.83
N THR A 137 -0.75 -12.01 6.65
CA THR A 137 0.06 -12.51 5.54
C THR A 137 0.37 -14.01 5.73
N ALA A 138 0.91 -14.67 4.71
CA ALA A 138 1.55 -15.97 4.88
C ALA A 138 2.84 -15.81 5.71
N ASP A 139 3.34 -16.90 6.30
CA ASP A 139 4.62 -16.90 6.99
C ASP A 139 5.75 -17.33 6.06
N GLY A 140 6.90 -16.67 6.17
CA GLY A 140 8.16 -17.09 5.54
C GLY A 140 8.26 -16.88 4.04
N VAL A 141 7.31 -16.20 3.40
CA VAL A 141 7.29 -15.94 1.95
C VAL A 141 8.04 -14.65 1.63
N GLU A 142 8.88 -14.66 0.61
CA GLU A 142 9.57 -13.46 0.15
C GLU A 142 8.56 -12.41 -0.35
N THR A 143 8.72 -11.18 0.12
CA THR A 143 7.90 -10.05 -0.32
C THR A 143 8.78 -8.93 -0.85
N GLY A 144 8.48 -8.46 -2.06
CA GLY A 144 9.11 -7.26 -2.63
C GLY A 144 8.48 -5.95 -2.16
N GLY A 145 7.36 -6.05 -1.44
CA GLY A 145 6.54 -4.91 -1.10
C GLY A 145 6.96 -4.18 0.17
N PHE A 146 7.25 -4.90 1.24
CA PHE A 146 7.39 -4.29 2.57
C PHE A 146 8.81 -3.82 2.88
N MET A 147 9.79 -4.68 2.72
CA MET A 147 11.22 -4.34 2.80
C MET A 147 11.98 -5.19 1.80
N ARG A 148 13.05 -4.64 1.25
CA ARG A 148 13.90 -5.37 0.35
C ARG A 148 14.51 -6.56 1.10
N ASP A 149 14.42 -7.75 0.52
CA ASP A 149 14.94 -9.00 1.06
C ASP A 149 14.28 -9.47 2.37
N CYS A 150 13.06 -9.00 2.65
CA CYS A 150 12.27 -9.46 3.78
C CYS A 150 11.29 -10.57 3.41
N ARG A 151 10.96 -11.37 4.40
CA ARG A 151 9.90 -12.36 4.33
C ARG A 151 8.72 -11.92 5.18
N THR A 152 7.53 -12.26 4.73
CA THR A 152 6.29 -12.12 5.51
C THR A 152 6.36 -13.00 6.78
N LYS A 153 5.70 -12.56 7.83
CA LYS A 153 5.77 -13.19 9.17
C LYS A 153 4.39 -13.55 9.73
N GLY A 154 3.37 -13.68 8.88
CA GLY A 154 2.00 -13.82 9.36
C GLY A 154 1.48 -12.54 10.03
N GLU A 155 2.06 -11.40 9.70
CA GLU A 155 1.71 -10.11 10.27
C GLU A 155 0.40 -9.57 9.72
N THR A 156 -0.31 -8.78 10.51
CA THR A 156 -1.47 -7.98 10.11
C THR A 156 -1.05 -6.58 9.68
N ALA A 157 -1.98 -5.83 9.08
CA ALA A 157 -1.78 -4.43 8.73
C ALA A 157 -1.30 -3.58 9.92
N LEU A 158 -1.80 -3.85 11.14
CA LEU A 158 -1.41 -3.10 12.34
C LEU A 158 0.05 -3.35 12.76
N HIS A 159 0.62 -4.54 12.52
CA HIS A 159 2.05 -4.79 12.74
C HIS A 159 2.92 -3.89 11.87
N ARG A 160 2.60 -3.78 10.56
CA ARG A 160 3.34 -2.89 9.65
C ARG A 160 3.20 -1.42 10.03
N ALA A 161 1.98 -0.99 10.39
CA ALA A 161 1.74 0.37 10.87
C ALA A 161 2.50 0.66 12.18
N ALA A 162 2.58 -0.30 13.09
CA ALA A 162 3.34 -0.18 14.33
C ALA A 162 4.83 0.03 14.09
N ALA A 163 5.41 -0.64 13.08
CA ALA A 163 6.80 -0.50 12.71
C ALA A 163 7.12 0.85 12.05
N PHE A 164 6.27 1.33 11.13
CA PHE A 164 6.62 2.44 10.23
C PHE A 164 5.52 3.52 10.08
N GLY A 165 4.30 3.26 10.53
CA GLY A 165 3.18 4.20 10.41
C GLY A 165 3.27 5.37 11.40
N GLU A 166 2.56 6.43 11.11
CA GLU A 166 2.38 7.54 12.04
C GLU A 166 1.21 7.28 13.01
N SER A 167 1.04 8.18 13.99
CA SER A 167 -0.04 8.08 14.98
C SER A 167 -1.41 7.97 14.33
N ASP A 168 -1.67 8.75 13.30
CA ASP A 168 -2.94 8.79 12.59
C ASP A 168 -3.17 7.50 11.78
N THR A 169 -2.12 6.96 11.16
CA THR A 169 -2.17 5.66 10.48
C THR A 169 -2.62 4.53 11.41
N ILE A 170 -2.03 4.48 12.61
CA ILE A 170 -2.38 3.50 13.64
C ILE A 170 -3.83 3.70 14.10
N GLN A 171 -4.22 4.95 14.34
CA GLN A 171 -5.57 5.29 14.77
C GLN A 171 -6.63 4.91 13.73
N LEU A 172 -6.36 5.11 12.42
CA LEU A 172 -7.24 4.66 11.34
C LEU A 172 -7.51 3.15 11.43
N LEU A 173 -6.46 2.36 11.60
CA LEU A 173 -6.59 0.90 11.72
C LEU A 173 -7.32 0.47 12.99
N LEU A 174 -7.02 1.08 14.13
CA LEU A 174 -7.70 0.80 15.41
C LEU A 174 -9.18 1.14 15.33
N ASN A 175 -9.55 2.29 14.74
CA ASN A 175 -10.93 2.69 14.53
C ASN A 175 -11.68 1.72 13.60
N ALA A 176 -10.98 1.07 12.68
CA ALA A 176 -11.51 0.04 11.80
C ALA A 176 -11.57 -1.35 12.45
N GLY A 177 -11.24 -1.48 13.74
CA GLY A 177 -11.31 -2.73 14.49
C GLY A 177 -10.07 -3.63 14.37
N ALA A 178 -8.90 -3.05 14.09
CA ALA A 178 -7.65 -3.80 14.14
C ALA A 178 -7.39 -4.31 15.57
N GLN A 179 -7.07 -5.60 15.69
CA GLN A 179 -6.76 -6.26 16.95
C GLN A 179 -5.36 -5.84 17.43
N VAL A 180 -5.31 -5.09 18.51
CA VAL A 180 -4.07 -4.54 19.09
C VAL A 180 -3.14 -5.62 19.65
N ASP A 181 -3.68 -6.77 20.00
CA ASP A 181 -2.98 -7.94 20.56
C ASP A 181 -2.84 -9.09 19.56
N ALA A 182 -3.13 -8.84 18.28
CA ALA A 182 -2.89 -9.82 17.22
C ALA A 182 -1.43 -10.30 17.27
N ARG A 183 -1.20 -11.59 16.95
CA ARG A 183 0.14 -12.18 16.98
C ARG A 183 0.55 -12.60 15.58
N ASP A 184 1.78 -12.29 15.24
CA ASP A 184 2.43 -12.83 14.05
C ASP A 184 2.88 -14.30 14.27
N ALA A 185 3.50 -14.91 13.27
CA ALA A 185 3.96 -16.31 13.35
C ALA A 185 5.02 -16.56 14.45
N ASN A 186 5.75 -15.52 14.87
CA ASN A 186 6.69 -15.60 15.98
C ASN A 186 6.04 -15.35 17.35
N GLY A 187 4.76 -15.01 17.38
CA GLY A 187 4.03 -14.62 18.57
C GLY A 187 4.19 -13.16 18.97
N ASP A 188 4.85 -12.36 18.14
CA ASP A 188 5.02 -10.92 18.34
C ASP A 188 3.74 -10.15 18.04
N THR A 189 3.50 -9.09 18.82
CA THR A 189 2.34 -8.22 18.67
C THR A 189 2.74 -6.90 17.99
N PRO A 190 1.78 -6.06 17.52
CA PRO A 190 2.08 -4.72 17.05
C PRO A 190 2.91 -3.91 18.05
N LEU A 191 2.65 -4.05 19.37
CA LEU A 191 3.48 -3.41 20.41
C LEU A 191 4.93 -3.93 20.40
N SER A 192 5.14 -5.25 20.22
CA SER A 192 6.47 -5.85 20.09
C SER A 192 7.20 -5.26 18.88
N TRP A 193 6.54 -5.20 17.73
CA TRP A 193 7.10 -4.60 16.51
C TRP A 193 7.47 -3.12 16.72
N ALA A 194 6.59 -2.30 17.28
CA ALA A 194 6.88 -0.91 17.60
C ALA A 194 8.10 -0.77 18.52
N SER A 195 8.23 -1.67 19.50
CA SER A 195 9.39 -1.72 20.40
C SER A 195 10.68 -2.09 19.67
N TRP A 196 10.66 -3.11 18.83
CA TRP A 196 11.79 -3.54 18.00
C TRP A 196 12.30 -2.43 17.07
N TYR A 197 11.39 -1.66 16.48
CA TYR A 197 11.73 -0.53 15.61
C TYR A 197 11.97 0.77 16.36
N LEU A 198 12.10 0.72 17.70
CA LEU A 198 12.41 1.87 18.56
C LEU A 198 11.47 3.06 18.35
N ARG A 199 10.18 2.76 18.14
CA ARG A 199 9.17 3.78 17.91
C ARG A 199 8.99 4.67 19.16
N PRO A 200 8.58 5.95 18.99
CA PRO A 200 8.41 6.85 20.11
C PRO A 200 7.32 6.39 21.08
N ALA A 201 7.41 6.83 22.34
CA ALA A 201 6.49 6.45 23.40
C ALA A 201 5.01 6.78 23.09
N SER A 202 4.73 7.78 22.24
CA SER A 202 3.38 8.09 21.76
C SER A 202 2.77 6.93 20.98
N ILE A 203 3.54 6.31 20.08
CA ILE A 203 3.14 5.13 19.31
C ILE A 203 2.96 3.91 20.22
N LEU A 204 3.95 3.65 21.10
CA LEU A 204 3.88 2.53 22.03
C LEU A 204 2.62 2.61 22.91
N ARG A 205 2.23 3.82 23.37
CA ARG A 205 1.02 4.00 24.19
C ARG A 205 -0.28 3.67 23.46
N GLN A 206 -0.36 3.97 22.17
CA GLN A 206 -1.53 3.62 21.35
C GLN A 206 -1.70 2.11 21.20
N LEU A 207 -0.59 1.37 21.24
CA LEU A 207 -0.56 -0.07 21.06
C LEU A 207 -0.58 -0.86 22.38
N CYS A 208 -0.67 -0.19 23.54
CA CYS A 208 -0.81 -0.87 24.82
C CYS A 208 -2.17 -1.58 24.94
N TYR A 209 -2.15 -2.79 25.46
CA TYR A 209 -3.33 -3.61 25.71
C TYR A 209 -3.21 -4.34 27.05
N ASN A 210 -4.33 -4.78 27.62
CA ASN A 210 -4.40 -5.44 28.94
C ASN A 210 -3.63 -4.64 30.02
N ASP A 211 -2.65 -5.27 30.68
CA ASP A 211 -1.83 -4.66 31.72
C ASP A 211 -0.56 -3.98 31.21
N PHE A 212 -0.29 -4.07 29.91
CA PHE A 212 0.85 -3.35 29.33
C PHE A 212 0.60 -1.85 29.35
N ARG A 213 1.49 -1.10 30.01
CA ARG A 213 1.44 0.36 30.16
C ARG A 213 2.82 0.97 30.00
N ILE A 214 2.90 2.02 29.21
CA ILE A 214 4.08 2.86 29.15
C ILE A 214 3.98 3.86 30.31
N ARG A 215 4.82 3.69 31.31
CA ARG A 215 4.85 4.59 32.48
C ARG A 215 5.56 5.89 32.12
N PRO A 216 4.93 7.07 32.29
CA PRO A 216 5.50 8.34 31.83
C PRO A 216 6.81 8.71 32.52
N HIS A 217 7.05 8.14 33.72
CA HIS A 217 8.25 8.48 34.53
C HIS A 217 9.45 7.54 34.26
N TYR A 218 9.28 6.51 33.45
CA TYR A 218 10.40 5.64 33.08
C TYR A 218 11.02 6.14 31.77
N GLN A 219 12.34 6.18 31.77
CA GLN A 219 13.09 6.47 30.56
C GLN A 219 12.83 5.36 29.53
N GLY A 220 12.66 5.76 28.27
CA GLY A 220 12.56 4.80 27.19
C GLY A 220 13.81 3.92 27.10
N MET A 221 13.68 2.74 26.49
CA MET A 221 14.76 1.77 26.31
C MET A 221 16.04 2.41 25.72
N ARG A 222 15.90 3.36 24.80
CA ARG A 222 17.01 4.11 24.23
C ARG A 222 17.83 4.87 25.30
N ALA A 223 17.17 5.49 26.26
CA ALA A 223 17.84 6.21 27.33
C ALA A 223 18.55 5.25 28.30
N ASN A 224 17.94 4.09 28.58
CA ASN A 224 18.56 3.01 29.37
C ASN A 224 19.80 2.44 28.67
N LEU A 225 19.72 2.18 27.37
CA LEU A 225 20.84 1.69 26.57
C LEU A 225 22.01 2.69 26.48
N LEU A 226 21.71 3.99 26.50
CA LEU A 226 22.70 5.05 26.48
C LEU A 226 23.27 5.39 27.87
N GLY A 227 22.88 4.65 28.93
CA GLY A 227 23.37 4.85 30.28
C GLY A 227 22.99 6.18 30.90
N LYS A 228 21.91 6.82 30.45
CA LYS A 228 21.44 8.07 31.05
C LYS A 228 20.85 7.80 32.43
N PRO A 229 21.25 8.55 33.47
CA PRO A 229 20.75 8.32 34.80
C PRO A 229 19.24 8.53 34.87
N HIS A 230 18.56 7.67 35.64
CA HIS A 230 17.15 7.86 35.96
C HIS A 230 17.00 9.18 36.73
N SER A 231 16.21 10.13 36.23
CA SER A 231 15.73 11.22 37.05
C SER A 231 14.87 10.60 38.16
N LYS A 232 15.32 10.66 39.41
CA LYS A 232 14.47 10.28 40.52
C LYS A 232 13.24 11.20 40.55
N PRO A 233 12.04 10.64 40.87
CA PRO A 233 10.84 11.44 41.04
C PRO A 233 11.00 12.53 42.11
#